data_6804d75ef36461e79772d8bb91afd02a
#
_entry.id   6804d75ef36461e79772d8bb91afd02a
#
_cell.length_a   1.000
_cell.length_b   1.000
_cell.length_c   1.000
_cell.angle_alpha   90.00
_cell.angle_beta   90.00
_cell.angle_gamma   90.00
#
_symmetry.space_group_name_H-M   'P 1'
#
loop_
_entity.id
_entity.type
_entity.pdbx_description
1 polymer ?
#
loop_
_entity_poly.entity_id
_entity_poly.type
_entity_poly.pdbx_seq_one_letter_code
_entity_poly.pdbx_strand_id
1 'polypeptide(L)'
;ATGAVGEAMISILEERNFPVGTLYPLASSRSAGKTVMFRGKSVKVTDLAEFDFSQVQIGLFSAGGSISAEFAPQAGAAGCVVIDNTSYFRQDEDIPLIVPEVNIEALADYSRRNIIANPNCSTIQMLVALKPIYDAVGIERINVATYQAVSGTGKEAIEELAGQTARLLNGQEAECEVYPKQIAFNALPHIDTFQENGYTREEMKMVWETQKIFGDESIQVNPTCVRVPVFYGHSEAVHIETVDKISAEEARMLLENAPGLMVMDERADGGYPTA
;
A
#
# COMPACT_ATOMS: atom_id res chain seq x y z
N ALA A 1 8.02 -11.41 -8.45
CA ALA A 1 9.23 -11.02 -7.72
C ALA A 1 10.10 -9.97 -8.44
N THR A 2 9.89 -9.74 -9.75
CA THR A 2 10.76 -8.89 -10.60
C THR A 2 10.24 -7.46 -10.83
N GLY A 3 9.17 -7.06 -10.19
CA GLY A 3 8.64 -5.69 -10.22
C GLY A 3 9.08 -4.89 -8.99
N ALA A 4 8.84 -3.57 -8.98
CA ALA A 4 9.26 -2.65 -7.92
C ALA A 4 8.83 -3.12 -6.50
N VAL A 5 7.58 -3.56 -6.34
CA VAL A 5 7.09 -4.05 -5.04
C VAL A 5 7.76 -5.36 -4.64
N GLY A 6 7.98 -6.30 -5.59
CA GLY A 6 8.69 -7.56 -5.30
C GLY A 6 10.14 -7.34 -4.88
N GLU A 7 10.84 -6.42 -5.52
CA GLU A 7 12.21 -6.03 -5.16
C GLU A 7 12.24 -5.38 -3.76
N ALA A 8 11.30 -4.48 -3.45
CA ALA A 8 11.16 -3.87 -2.13
C ALA A 8 10.86 -4.90 -1.03
N MET A 9 9.97 -5.86 -1.27
CA MET A 9 9.68 -6.96 -0.33
C MET A 9 10.93 -7.77 -0.02
N ILE A 10 11.72 -8.14 -1.04
CA ILE A 10 12.97 -8.89 -0.86
C ILE A 10 13.97 -8.08 -0.04
N SER A 11 14.15 -6.79 -0.34
CA SER A 11 15.03 -5.90 0.40
C SER A 11 14.63 -5.78 1.87
N ILE A 12 13.33 -5.62 2.16
CA ILE A 12 12.81 -5.50 3.53
C ILE A 12 12.99 -6.81 4.32
N LEU A 13 12.84 -7.97 3.67
CA LEU A 13 13.13 -9.26 4.32
C LEU A 13 14.60 -9.37 4.75
N GLU A 14 15.53 -8.83 3.96
CA GLU A 14 16.95 -8.76 4.33
C GLU A 14 17.20 -7.76 5.46
N GLU A 15 16.72 -6.53 5.30
CA GLU A 15 16.89 -5.43 6.25
C GLU A 15 16.39 -5.82 7.66
N ARG A 16 15.20 -6.44 7.71
CA ARG A 16 14.59 -6.89 8.96
C ARG A 16 15.12 -8.22 9.49
N ASN A 17 16.09 -8.84 8.80
CA ASN A 17 16.62 -10.16 9.14
C ASN A 17 15.52 -11.21 9.34
N PHE A 18 14.46 -11.13 8.51
CA PHE A 18 13.35 -12.08 8.61
C PHE A 18 13.87 -13.51 8.42
N PRO A 19 13.42 -14.51 9.21
CA PRO A 19 13.98 -15.86 9.24
C PRO A 19 13.56 -16.70 8.01
N VAL A 20 13.96 -16.25 6.81
CA VAL A 20 13.72 -16.96 5.57
C VAL A 20 14.66 -18.17 5.49
N GLY A 21 14.10 -19.36 5.45
CA GLY A 21 14.84 -20.60 5.19
C GLY A 21 15.21 -20.72 3.71
N THR A 22 14.24 -20.74 2.83
CA THR A 22 14.42 -20.73 1.37
C THR A 22 13.49 -19.69 0.74
N LEU A 23 14.04 -18.86 -0.14
CA LEU A 23 13.29 -17.89 -0.93
C LEU A 23 12.99 -18.49 -2.30
N TYR A 24 11.71 -18.50 -2.70
CA TYR A 24 11.24 -18.87 -4.03
C TYR A 24 10.68 -17.62 -4.73
N PRO A 25 11.48 -16.89 -5.51
CA PRO A 25 10.97 -15.76 -6.28
C PRO A 25 10.16 -16.28 -7.47
N LEU A 26 8.87 -15.95 -7.50
CA LEU A 26 7.96 -16.40 -8.54
C LEU A 26 7.58 -15.23 -9.47
N ALA A 27 7.40 -15.52 -10.75
CA ALA A 27 6.90 -14.59 -11.75
C ALA A 27 6.24 -15.37 -12.91
N SER A 28 5.71 -14.65 -13.90
CA SER A 28 5.20 -15.27 -15.12
C SER A 28 6.33 -15.95 -15.94
N SER A 29 5.97 -16.82 -16.86
CA SER A 29 6.89 -17.49 -17.79
C SER A 29 7.85 -16.55 -18.52
N ARG A 30 7.42 -15.30 -18.82
CA ARG A 30 8.28 -14.26 -19.44
C ARG A 30 9.48 -13.85 -18.59
N SER A 31 9.39 -13.99 -17.28
CA SER A 31 10.46 -13.64 -16.33
C SER A 31 11.09 -14.85 -15.65
N ALA A 32 10.55 -16.05 -15.88
CA ALA A 32 11.17 -17.29 -15.41
C ALA A 32 12.60 -17.43 -15.98
N GLY A 33 13.51 -17.90 -15.13
CA GLY A 33 14.93 -18.02 -15.48
C GLY A 33 15.77 -16.77 -15.21
N LYS A 34 15.18 -15.59 -15.03
CA LYS A 34 15.88 -14.42 -14.48
C LYS A 34 16.33 -14.70 -13.04
N THR A 35 17.10 -13.79 -12.47
CA THR A 35 17.58 -13.91 -11.09
C THR A 35 17.26 -12.66 -10.29
N VAL A 36 17.05 -12.84 -9.00
CA VAL A 36 17.02 -11.78 -7.99
C VAL A 36 18.13 -12.00 -6.99
N MET A 37 18.61 -10.93 -6.37
CA MET A 37 19.62 -11.05 -5.30
C MET A 37 18.90 -11.18 -3.96
N PHE A 38 19.36 -12.11 -3.11
CA PHE A 38 18.92 -12.25 -1.72
C PHE A 38 20.08 -12.70 -0.85
N ARG A 39 20.39 -11.93 0.20
CA ARG A 39 21.53 -12.18 1.12
C ARG A 39 22.84 -12.44 0.39
N GLY A 40 23.13 -11.63 -0.63
CA GLY A 40 24.34 -11.74 -1.44
C GLY A 40 24.37 -12.93 -2.40
N LYS A 41 23.29 -13.69 -2.53
CA LYS A 41 23.20 -14.85 -3.44
C LYS A 41 22.22 -14.56 -4.57
N SER A 42 22.56 -15.02 -5.77
CA SER A 42 21.65 -15.00 -6.91
C SER A 42 20.66 -16.16 -6.81
N VAL A 43 19.37 -15.81 -6.76
CA VAL A 43 18.25 -16.78 -6.67
C VAL A 43 17.46 -16.77 -7.97
N LYS A 44 17.27 -17.95 -8.56
CA LYS A 44 16.57 -18.07 -9.84
C LYS A 44 15.05 -17.87 -9.67
N VAL A 45 14.46 -17.10 -10.56
CA VAL A 45 13.01 -16.90 -10.65
C VAL A 45 12.37 -18.13 -11.30
N THR A 46 11.32 -18.66 -10.67
CA THR A 46 10.55 -19.81 -11.13
C THR A 46 9.23 -19.35 -11.74
N ASP A 47 8.69 -20.11 -12.68
CA ASP A 47 7.35 -19.87 -13.23
C ASP A 47 6.29 -20.13 -12.16
N LEU A 48 5.43 -19.15 -11.92
CA LEU A 48 4.34 -19.24 -10.95
C LEU A 48 3.35 -20.37 -11.30
N ALA A 49 3.07 -20.56 -12.59
CA ALA A 49 2.09 -21.54 -13.06
C ALA A 49 2.51 -23.01 -12.81
N GLU A 50 3.81 -23.24 -12.64
CA GLU A 50 4.37 -24.58 -12.40
C GLU A 50 4.78 -24.82 -10.94
N PHE A 51 4.54 -23.83 -10.05
CA PHE A 51 5.04 -23.89 -8.69
C PHE A 51 4.11 -24.68 -7.75
N ASP A 52 4.70 -25.58 -7.00
CA ASP A 52 4.00 -26.32 -5.94
C ASP A 52 4.05 -25.55 -4.62
N PHE A 53 2.91 -24.98 -4.23
CA PHE A 53 2.77 -24.18 -3.01
C PHE A 53 2.89 -24.97 -1.71
N SER A 54 2.82 -26.31 -1.73
CA SER A 54 3.02 -27.13 -0.53
C SER A 54 4.44 -27.05 0.04
N GLN A 55 5.39 -26.53 -0.74
CA GLN A 55 6.79 -26.37 -0.34
C GLN A 55 7.04 -25.15 0.53
N VAL A 56 6.07 -24.23 0.65
CA VAL A 56 6.26 -22.94 1.32
C VAL A 56 5.19 -22.70 2.39
N GLN A 57 5.58 -22.02 3.46
CA GLN A 57 4.69 -21.68 4.55
C GLN A 57 4.04 -20.30 4.38
N ILE A 58 4.71 -19.36 3.73
CA ILE A 58 4.25 -17.98 3.55
C ILE A 58 4.43 -17.57 2.09
N GLY A 59 3.41 -16.96 1.50
CA GLY A 59 3.43 -16.39 0.17
C GLY A 59 3.13 -14.89 0.18
N LEU A 60 4.05 -14.06 -0.32
CA LEU A 60 3.85 -12.62 -0.49
C LEU A 60 3.38 -12.35 -1.93
N PHE A 61 2.14 -11.90 -2.10
CA PHE A 61 1.51 -11.69 -3.40
C PHE A 61 1.42 -10.21 -3.75
N SER A 62 1.91 -9.82 -4.94
CA SER A 62 1.82 -8.45 -5.46
C SER A 62 1.84 -8.38 -7.00
N ALA A 63 1.44 -9.45 -7.67
CA ALA A 63 1.51 -9.56 -9.14
C ALA A 63 0.25 -9.06 -9.88
N GLY A 64 -0.67 -8.40 -9.16
CA GLY A 64 -1.95 -7.90 -9.68
C GLY A 64 -3.14 -8.78 -9.29
N GLY A 65 -4.34 -8.17 -9.26
CA GLY A 65 -5.56 -8.79 -8.73
C GLY A 65 -5.96 -10.09 -9.44
N SER A 66 -5.81 -10.18 -10.76
CA SER A 66 -6.11 -11.40 -11.51
C SER A 66 -5.22 -12.58 -11.12
N ILE A 67 -3.95 -12.33 -10.86
CA ILE A 67 -2.99 -13.35 -10.41
C ILE A 67 -3.33 -13.80 -8.98
N SER A 68 -3.65 -12.85 -8.10
CA SER A 68 -4.09 -13.20 -6.74
C SER A 68 -5.39 -14.00 -6.75
N ALA A 69 -6.37 -13.62 -7.58
CA ALA A 69 -7.62 -14.34 -7.74
C ALA A 69 -7.42 -15.81 -8.11
N GLU A 70 -6.47 -16.09 -8.99
CA GLU A 70 -6.18 -17.43 -9.50
C GLU A 70 -5.34 -18.26 -8.53
N PHE A 71 -4.23 -17.71 -8.03
CA PHE A 71 -3.21 -18.46 -7.32
C PHE A 71 -3.29 -18.40 -5.79
N ALA A 72 -3.83 -17.32 -5.20
CA ALA A 72 -3.89 -17.23 -3.76
C ALA A 72 -4.80 -18.30 -3.11
N PRO A 73 -5.98 -18.63 -3.67
CA PRO A 73 -6.78 -19.74 -3.16
C PRO A 73 -6.07 -21.10 -3.28
N GLN A 74 -5.31 -21.32 -4.35
CA GLN A 74 -4.54 -22.57 -4.55
C GLN A 74 -3.43 -22.67 -3.50
N ALA A 75 -2.70 -21.57 -3.25
CA ALA A 75 -1.67 -21.51 -2.22
C ALA A 75 -2.27 -21.74 -0.82
N GLY A 76 -3.38 -21.09 -0.50
CA GLY A 76 -4.08 -21.28 0.77
C GLY A 76 -4.56 -22.72 0.99
N ALA A 77 -5.10 -23.35 -0.04
CA ALA A 77 -5.52 -24.76 0.00
C ALA A 77 -4.34 -25.72 0.18
N ALA A 78 -3.15 -25.36 -0.31
CA ALA A 78 -1.92 -26.13 -0.11
C ALA A 78 -1.27 -25.91 1.27
N GLY A 79 -1.86 -25.09 2.14
CA GLY A 79 -1.36 -24.78 3.49
C GLY A 79 -0.38 -23.61 3.57
N CYS A 80 -0.17 -22.89 2.47
CA CYS A 80 0.61 -21.67 2.46
C CYS A 80 -0.24 -20.50 2.96
N VAL A 81 0.24 -19.73 3.92
CA VAL A 81 -0.41 -18.48 4.36
C VAL A 81 -0.05 -17.37 3.38
N VAL A 82 -1.05 -16.86 2.67
CA VAL A 82 -0.88 -15.80 1.68
C VAL A 82 -1.06 -14.44 2.34
N ILE A 83 -0.12 -13.54 2.10
CA ILE A 83 -0.26 -12.09 2.38
C ILE A 83 -0.40 -11.40 1.03
N ASP A 84 -1.62 -10.96 0.72
CA ASP A 84 -1.95 -10.40 -0.58
C ASP A 84 -1.96 -8.88 -0.55
N ASN A 85 -1.02 -8.26 -1.27
CA ASN A 85 -0.92 -6.80 -1.41
C ASN A 85 -1.85 -6.25 -2.51
N THR A 86 -2.56 -7.10 -3.27
CA THR A 86 -3.48 -6.63 -4.30
C THR A 86 -4.82 -6.20 -3.70
N SER A 87 -5.66 -5.54 -4.49
CA SER A 87 -6.97 -5.12 -4.02
C SER A 87 -8.05 -6.20 -4.12
N TYR A 88 -7.71 -7.40 -4.60
CA TYR A 88 -8.71 -8.38 -4.99
C TYR A 88 -9.56 -8.88 -3.81
N PHE A 89 -8.91 -9.27 -2.71
CA PHE A 89 -9.58 -9.88 -1.55
C PHE A 89 -9.96 -8.89 -0.44
N ARG A 90 -9.65 -7.60 -0.58
CA ARG A 90 -9.80 -6.63 0.52
C ARG A 90 -11.23 -6.48 1.02
N GLN A 91 -12.22 -6.70 0.15
CA GLN A 91 -13.64 -6.57 0.49
C GLN A 91 -14.33 -7.91 0.83
N ASP A 92 -13.62 -9.03 0.72
CA ASP A 92 -14.16 -10.34 1.08
C ASP A 92 -14.38 -10.41 2.61
N GLU A 93 -15.58 -10.79 3.04
CA GLU A 93 -15.95 -10.83 4.47
C GLU A 93 -15.19 -11.91 5.27
N ASP A 94 -14.80 -12.99 4.59
CA ASP A 94 -14.07 -14.13 5.19
C ASP A 94 -12.54 -14.01 5.08
N ILE A 95 -12.04 -12.87 4.59
CA ILE A 95 -10.60 -12.57 4.51
C ILE A 95 -10.31 -11.31 5.34
N PRO A 96 -9.45 -11.42 6.37
CA PRO A 96 -9.10 -10.28 7.20
C PRO A 96 -8.26 -9.27 6.41
N LEU A 97 -8.61 -7.99 6.55
CA LEU A 97 -7.89 -6.84 6.01
C LEU A 97 -7.10 -6.21 7.16
N ILE A 98 -5.77 -6.34 7.14
CA ILE A 98 -4.94 -6.11 8.34
C ILE A 98 -3.98 -4.94 8.16
N VAL A 99 -4.02 -4.05 9.16
CA VAL A 99 -2.93 -3.12 9.50
C VAL A 99 -2.46 -3.48 10.90
N PRO A 100 -1.26 -4.04 11.09
CA PRO A 100 -0.83 -4.60 12.39
C PRO A 100 -0.93 -3.62 13.56
N GLU A 101 -0.67 -2.35 13.33
CA GLU A 101 -0.75 -1.29 14.35
C GLU A 101 -2.20 -0.87 14.69
N VAL A 102 -3.19 -1.33 13.91
CA VAL A 102 -4.59 -0.87 14.02
C VAL A 102 -5.53 -1.97 14.48
N ASN A 103 -5.49 -3.16 13.85
CA ASN A 103 -6.47 -4.23 14.04
C ASN A 103 -5.85 -5.64 14.01
N ILE A 104 -4.70 -5.82 14.69
CA ILE A 104 -3.98 -7.11 14.70
C ILE A 104 -4.83 -8.29 15.20
N GLU A 105 -5.82 -8.04 16.03
CA GLU A 105 -6.74 -9.04 16.55
C GLU A 105 -7.56 -9.73 15.44
N ALA A 106 -7.87 -9.02 14.35
CA ALA A 106 -8.58 -9.58 13.20
C ALA A 106 -7.73 -10.64 12.46
N LEU A 107 -6.43 -10.72 12.73
CA LEU A 107 -5.56 -11.75 12.19
C LEU A 107 -6.00 -13.17 12.61
N ALA A 108 -6.71 -13.33 13.71
CA ALA A 108 -7.24 -14.63 14.15
C ALA A 108 -8.09 -15.33 13.06
N ASP A 109 -8.71 -14.57 12.18
CA ASP A 109 -9.59 -15.07 11.10
C ASP A 109 -8.86 -15.57 9.85
N TYR A 110 -7.53 -15.39 9.74
CA TYR A 110 -6.78 -15.77 8.52
C TYR A 110 -6.93 -17.24 8.14
N SER A 111 -7.11 -18.11 9.13
CA SER A 111 -7.19 -19.56 8.93
C SER A 111 -8.44 -20.01 8.14
N ARG A 112 -9.44 -19.14 7.97
CA ARG A 112 -10.64 -19.45 7.15
C ARG A 112 -10.27 -19.74 5.69
N ARG A 113 -9.34 -18.97 5.13
CA ARG A 113 -8.88 -19.10 3.74
C ARG A 113 -7.36 -19.22 3.61
N ASN A 114 -6.60 -19.14 4.69
CA ASN A 114 -5.15 -18.93 4.69
C ASN A 114 -4.71 -17.71 3.85
N ILE A 115 -5.55 -16.70 3.78
CA ILE A 115 -5.29 -15.45 3.06
C ILE A 115 -5.47 -14.27 4.02
N ILE A 116 -4.52 -13.34 3.97
CA ILE A 116 -4.54 -12.05 4.67
C ILE A 116 -4.46 -10.98 3.58
N ALA A 117 -5.41 -10.06 3.55
CA ALA A 117 -5.36 -8.93 2.64
C ALA A 117 -4.58 -7.77 3.29
N ASN A 118 -3.65 -7.19 2.52
CA ASN A 118 -2.94 -5.96 2.89
C ASN A 118 -3.67 -4.77 2.26
N PRO A 119 -3.98 -3.71 3.04
CA PRO A 119 -4.78 -2.59 2.56
C PRO A 119 -4.08 -1.72 1.51
N ASN A 120 -4.81 -0.71 1.03
CA ASN A 120 -4.27 0.34 0.19
C ASN A 120 -3.20 1.16 0.91
N CYS A 121 -2.18 1.60 0.19
CA CYS A 121 -1.03 2.32 0.76
C CYS A 121 -1.42 3.60 1.49
N SER A 122 -2.33 4.40 0.92
CA SER A 122 -2.81 5.63 1.57
C SER A 122 -3.69 5.29 2.78
N THR A 123 -4.55 4.28 2.68
CA THR A 123 -5.36 3.83 3.82
C THR A 123 -4.49 3.40 5.00
N ILE A 124 -3.43 2.60 4.78
CA ILE A 124 -2.57 2.12 5.86
C ILE A 124 -1.97 3.28 6.65
N GLN A 125 -1.28 4.20 5.99
CA GLN A 125 -0.59 5.30 6.67
C GLN A 125 -1.56 6.23 7.39
N MET A 126 -2.73 6.51 6.79
CA MET A 126 -3.79 7.31 7.42
C MET A 126 -4.29 6.64 8.71
N LEU A 127 -4.63 5.34 8.65
CA LEU A 127 -5.20 4.64 9.79
C LEU A 127 -4.22 4.41 10.93
N VAL A 128 -2.94 4.18 10.64
CA VAL A 128 -1.89 4.12 11.67
C VAL A 128 -1.83 5.44 12.45
N ALA A 129 -1.91 6.57 11.74
CA ALA A 129 -1.91 7.89 12.39
C ALA A 129 -3.21 8.17 13.15
N LEU A 130 -4.37 7.72 12.65
CA LEU A 130 -5.66 8.02 13.26
C LEU A 130 -6.06 7.08 14.39
N LYS A 131 -5.54 5.85 14.41
CA LYS A 131 -5.89 4.83 15.43
C LYS A 131 -5.81 5.33 16.87
N PRO A 132 -4.72 5.94 17.34
CA PRO A 132 -4.63 6.41 18.72
C PRO A 132 -5.66 7.48 19.07
N ILE A 133 -6.03 8.33 18.11
CA ILE A 133 -7.08 9.36 18.30
C ILE A 133 -8.47 8.70 18.29
N TYR A 134 -8.71 7.77 17.37
CA TYR A 134 -9.96 7.03 17.27
C TYR A 134 -10.26 6.27 18.57
N ASP A 135 -9.27 5.59 19.13
CA ASP A 135 -9.42 4.84 20.40
C ASP A 135 -9.71 5.74 21.61
N ALA A 136 -9.18 6.96 21.59
CA ALA A 136 -9.33 7.88 22.70
C ALA A 136 -10.67 8.64 22.70
N VAL A 137 -11.10 9.12 21.52
CA VAL A 137 -12.22 10.08 21.41
C VAL A 137 -13.21 9.79 20.28
N GLY A 138 -13.00 8.73 19.51
CA GLY A 138 -13.81 8.41 18.32
C GLY A 138 -13.61 9.41 17.17
N ILE A 139 -13.97 8.99 15.96
CA ILE A 139 -13.91 9.83 14.76
C ILE A 139 -15.24 9.70 14.01
N GLU A 140 -15.90 10.82 13.74
CA GLU A 140 -17.14 10.86 12.95
C GLU A 140 -16.84 11.04 11.46
N ARG A 141 -15.84 11.89 11.13
CA ARG A 141 -15.54 12.26 9.75
C ARG A 141 -14.04 12.41 9.51
N ILE A 142 -13.61 11.94 8.34
CA ILE A 142 -12.25 12.11 7.82
C ILE A 142 -12.36 12.81 6.46
N ASN A 143 -11.76 14.00 6.33
CA ASN A 143 -11.52 14.65 5.06
C ASN A 143 -10.03 14.53 4.76
N VAL A 144 -9.67 13.91 3.64
CA VAL A 144 -8.27 13.64 3.31
C VAL A 144 -7.94 14.03 1.88
N ALA A 145 -6.84 14.73 1.69
CA ALA A 145 -6.22 14.91 0.39
C ALA A 145 -4.87 14.19 0.38
N THR A 146 -4.69 13.28 -0.57
CA THR A 146 -3.43 12.54 -0.70
C THR A 146 -2.55 13.14 -1.79
N TYR A 147 -1.24 13.09 -1.58
CA TYR A 147 -0.20 13.45 -2.55
C TYR A 147 0.65 12.21 -2.78
N GLN A 148 0.26 11.43 -3.83
CA GLN A 148 0.79 10.08 -4.03
C GLN A 148 1.93 10.06 -5.03
N ALA A 149 3.05 9.46 -4.64
CA ALA A 149 4.20 9.23 -5.50
C ALA A 149 3.90 8.27 -6.65
N VAL A 150 4.64 8.40 -7.74
CA VAL A 150 4.46 7.58 -8.96
C VAL A 150 4.81 6.09 -8.74
N SER A 151 5.65 5.76 -7.76
CA SER A 151 6.01 4.37 -7.43
C SER A 151 4.81 3.47 -7.13
N GLY A 152 3.69 4.03 -6.66
CA GLY A 152 2.43 3.30 -6.45
C GLY A 152 1.84 2.72 -7.74
N THR A 153 2.16 3.28 -8.90
CA THR A 153 1.76 2.74 -10.21
C THR A 153 2.76 1.70 -10.75
N GLY A 154 3.99 1.71 -10.25
CA GLY A 154 5.02 0.74 -10.61
C GLY A 154 6.24 1.35 -11.29
N LYS A 155 7.15 0.48 -11.76
CA LYS A 155 8.43 0.88 -12.32
C LYS A 155 8.29 1.75 -13.58
N GLU A 156 7.36 1.43 -14.46
CA GLU A 156 7.12 2.16 -15.71
C GLU A 156 6.72 3.63 -15.43
N ALA A 157 5.96 3.89 -14.36
CA ALA A 157 5.60 5.25 -13.95
C ALA A 157 6.78 6.05 -13.39
N ILE A 158 7.71 5.39 -12.69
CA ILE A 158 8.96 6.00 -12.24
C ILE A 158 9.82 6.40 -13.45
N GLU A 159 9.93 5.51 -14.43
CA GLU A 159 10.68 5.74 -15.68
C GLU A 159 10.02 6.85 -16.51
N GLU A 160 8.68 6.90 -16.58
CA GLU A 160 7.96 7.97 -17.29
C GLU A 160 8.19 9.34 -16.61
N LEU A 161 8.09 9.45 -15.30
CA LEU A 161 8.37 10.71 -14.60
C LEU A 161 9.80 11.19 -14.86
N ALA A 162 10.80 10.30 -14.76
CA ALA A 162 12.19 10.63 -15.01
C ALA A 162 12.41 11.06 -16.46
N GLY A 163 11.86 10.32 -17.42
CA GLY A 163 11.95 10.60 -18.85
C GLY A 163 11.30 11.92 -19.24
N GLN A 164 10.05 12.16 -18.77
CA GLN A 164 9.35 13.42 -19.01
C GLN A 164 10.13 14.61 -18.43
N THR A 165 10.66 14.49 -17.21
CA THR A 165 11.45 15.54 -16.56
C THR A 165 12.69 15.88 -17.40
N ALA A 166 13.44 14.88 -17.84
CA ALA A 166 14.62 15.08 -18.68
C ALA A 166 14.29 15.75 -20.02
N ARG A 167 13.23 15.30 -20.70
CA ARG A 167 12.78 15.87 -21.97
C ARG A 167 12.38 17.34 -21.85
N LEU A 168 11.53 17.66 -20.87
CA LEU A 168 11.05 19.03 -20.64
C LEU A 168 12.17 20.00 -20.30
N LEU A 169 13.15 19.60 -19.49
CA LEU A 169 14.32 20.42 -19.18
C LEU A 169 15.24 20.64 -20.40
N ASN A 170 15.15 19.79 -21.41
CA ASN A 170 15.84 19.95 -22.70
C ASN A 170 14.98 20.62 -23.79
N GLY A 171 13.83 21.20 -23.44
CA GLY A 171 12.93 21.89 -24.36
C GLY A 171 12.20 20.95 -25.34
N GLN A 172 12.06 19.68 -24.98
CA GLN A 172 11.31 18.68 -25.74
C GLN A 172 9.93 18.47 -25.11
N GLU A 173 8.98 17.95 -25.89
CA GLU A 173 7.64 17.61 -25.37
C GLU A 173 7.68 16.35 -24.51
N ALA A 174 6.79 16.30 -23.50
CA ALA A 174 6.59 15.13 -22.68
C ALA A 174 5.87 14.02 -23.47
N GLU A 175 6.28 12.79 -23.28
CA GLU A 175 5.58 11.58 -23.77
C GLU A 175 4.78 10.98 -22.62
N CYS A 176 3.50 10.67 -22.86
CA CYS A 176 2.58 10.10 -21.88
C CYS A 176 2.24 8.67 -22.31
N GLU A 177 2.77 7.67 -21.63
CA GLU A 177 2.55 6.25 -21.90
C GLU A 177 1.78 5.55 -20.78
N VAL A 178 2.09 5.90 -19.52
CA VAL A 178 1.49 5.32 -18.32
C VAL A 178 0.32 6.18 -17.84
N TYR A 179 0.53 7.49 -17.76
CA TYR A 179 -0.50 8.43 -17.33
C TYR A 179 -1.21 9.07 -18.52
N PRO A 180 -2.53 9.37 -18.40
CA PRO A 180 -3.29 10.01 -19.48
C PRO A 180 -2.86 11.45 -19.77
N LYS A 181 -2.06 12.06 -18.89
CA LYS A 181 -1.51 13.40 -19.00
C LYS A 181 -0.11 13.46 -18.42
N GLN A 182 0.65 14.47 -18.84
CA GLN A 182 1.98 14.74 -18.28
C GLN A 182 1.96 14.76 -16.76
N ILE A 183 2.83 13.96 -16.13
CA ILE A 183 3.02 13.93 -14.67
C ILE A 183 4.17 14.83 -14.22
N ALA A 184 5.25 14.96 -15.00
CA ALA A 184 6.36 15.83 -14.64
C ALA A 184 5.89 17.29 -14.50
N PHE A 185 6.20 17.92 -13.35
CA PHE A 185 5.78 19.29 -12.99
C PHE A 185 4.26 19.51 -12.96
N ASN A 186 3.48 18.46 -12.64
CA ASN A 186 2.03 18.51 -12.65
C ASN A 186 1.42 17.72 -11.46
N ALA A 187 0.12 17.92 -11.22
CA ALA A 187 -0.67 17.18 -10.26
C ALA A 187 -1.91 16.59 -10.96
N LEU A 188 -2.12 15.28 -10.83
CA LEU A 188 -3.19 14.58 -11.53
C LEU A 188 -4.22 14.04 -10.51
N PRO A 189 -5.42 14.65 -10.40
CA PRO A 189 -6.48 14.17 -9.50
C PRO A 189 -7.24 12.97 -10.13
N HIS A 190 -6.50 11.99 -10.61
CA HIS A 190 -7.04 10.82 -11.28
C HIS A 190 -6.13 9.61 -11.01
N ILE A 191 -6.50 8.83 -10.01
CA ILE A 191 -5.81 7.58 -9.67
C ILE A 191 -6.82 6.44 -9.74
N ASP A 192 -6.54 5.41 -10.57
CA ASP A 192 -7.45 4.30 -10.86
C ASP A 192 -8.69 4.76 -11.66
N THR A 193 -9.71 3.95 -11.78
CA THR A 193 -10.91 4.16 -12.61
C THR A 193 -11.97 4.99 -11.90
N PHE A 194 -12.69 5.83 -12.65
CA PHE A 194 -13.85 6.54 -12.12
C PHE A 194 -15.01 5.58 -11.83
N GLN A 195 -15.71 5.83 -10.74
CA GLN A 195 -16.92 5.13 -10.34
C GLN A 195 -18.17 5.95 -10.70
N GLU A 196 -19.33 5.33 -10.67
CA GLU A 196 -20.62 5.99 -11.00
C GLU A 196 -20.94 7.18 -10.09
N ASN A 197 -20.46 7.18 -8.86
CA ASN A 197 -20.63 8.26 -7.89
C ASN A 197 -19.68 9.46 -8.10
N GLY A 198 -18.84 9.42 -9.14
CA GLY A 198 -17.88 10.47 -9.47
C GLY A 198 -16.54 10.40 -8.76
N TYR A 199 -16.39 9.55 -7.74
CA TYR A 199 -15.09 9.26 -7.13
C TYR A 199 -14.27 8.31 -8.00
N THR A 200 -12.97 8.30 -7.82
CA THR A 200 -12.11 7.25 -8.36
C THR A 200 -12.15 6.01 -7.46
N ARG A 201 -11.77 4.86 -8.02
CA ARG A 201 -11.67 3.63 -7.24
C ARG A 201 -10.60 3.74 -6.13
N GLU A 202 -9.53 4.50 -6.35
CA GLU A 202 -8.52 4.78 -5.32
C GLU A 202 -9.14 5.50 -4.12
N GLU A 203 -9.96 6.51 -4.37
CA GLU A 203 -10.70 7.23 -3.33
C GLU A 203 -11.68 6.32 -2.59
N MET A 204 -12.41 5.49 -3.32
CA MET A 204 -13.36 4.55 -2.70
C MET A 204 -12.69 3.45 -1.88
N LYS A 205 -11.46 3.04 -2.23
CA LYS A 205 -10.66 2.14 -1.36
C LYS A 205 -10.45 2.76 0.02
N MET A 206 -10.13 4.05 0.12
CA MET A 206 -9.96 4.72 1.40
C MET A 206 -11.24 4.71 2.24
N VAL A 207 -12.41 4.85 1.61
CA VAL A 207 -13.72 4.75 2.29
C VAL A 207 -13.96 3.33 2.82
N TRP A 208 -13.99 2.36 1.92
CA TRP A 208 -14.37 0.98 2.25
C TRP A 208 -13.39 0.31 3.22
N GLU A 209 -12.09 0.52 2.99
CA GLU A 209 -11.05 -0.10 3.80
C GLU A 209 -10.98 0.52 5.20
N THR A 210 -11.18 1.84 5.34
CA THR A 210 -11.29 2.50 6.66
C THR A 210 -12.41 1.90 7.48
N GLN A 211 -13.61 1.79 6.91
CA GLN A 211 -14.77 1.23 7.59
C GLN A 211 -14.54 -0.23 7.98
N LYS A 212 -13.98 -1.04 7.08
CA LYS A 212 -13.70 -2.46 7.36
C LYS A 212 -12.63 -2.63 8.44
N ILE A 213 -11.55 -1.88 8.41
CA ILE A 213 -10.41 -2.02 9.35
C ILE A 213 -10.79 -1.52 10.74
N PHE A 214 -11.52 -0.42 10.87
CA PHE A 214 -12.05 0.04 12.16
C PHE A 214 -13.27 -0.75 12.64
N GLY A 215 -13.92 -1.53 11.76
CA GLY A 215 -15.18 -2.21 12.08
C GLY A 215 -16.32 -1.23 12.35
N ASP A 216 -16.28 -0.06 11.72
CA ASP A 216 -17.21 1.04 11.95
C ASP A 216 -17.69 1.67 10.64
N GLU A 217 -18.89 1.30 10.21
CA GLU A 217 -19.51 1.84 8.99
C GLU A 217 -20.04 3.28 9.14
N SER A 218 -20.09 3.80 10.36
CA SER A 218 -20.59 5.15 10.64
C SER A 218 -19.60 6.24 10.27
N ILE A 219 -18.29 5.93 10.20
CA ILE A 219 -17.24 6.87 9.85
C ILE A 219 -17.43 7.35 8.41
N GLN A 220 -17.58 8.66 8.26
CA GLN A 220 -17.68 9.30 6.96
C GLN A 220 -16.29 9.66 6.45
N VAL A 221 -15.91 9.13 5.28
CA VAL A 221 -14.61 9.43 4.66
C VAL A 221 -14.83 10.16 3.35
N ASN A 222 -14.18 11.33 3.19
CA ASN A 222 -14.22 12.15 1.98
C ASN A 222 -12.80 12.33 1.44
N PRO A 223 -12.33 11.44 0.57
CA PRO A 223 -10.98 11.47 0.03
C PRO A 223 -10.88 12.25 -1.28
N THR A 224 -9.72 12.85 -1.52
CA THR A 224 -9.29 13.36 -2.82
C THR A 224 -7.89 12.82 -3.08
N CYS A 225 -7.75 11.94 -4.08
CA CYS A 225 -6.48 11.28 -4.37
C CYS A 225 -5.77 11.93 -5.56
N VAL A 226 -4.55 12.46 -5.33
CA VAL A 226 -3.79 13.20 -6.34
C VAL A 226 -2.43 12.53 -6.56
N ARG A 227 -2.09 12.23 -7.81
CA ARG A 227 -0.75 11.81 -8.22
C ARG A 227 0.13 13.04 -8.38
N VAL A 228 1.29 13.03 -7.73
CA VAL A 228 2.27 14.14 -7.76
C VAL A 228 3.61 13.66 -8.32
N PRO A 229 4.47 14.58 -8.82
CA PRO A 229 5.74 14.24 -9.47
C PRO A 229 6.84 13.95 -8.43
N VAL A 230 6.57 13.00 -7.54
CA VAL A 230 7.47 12.48 -6.51
C VAL A 230 7.70 10.99 -6.81
N PHE A 231 8.94 10.54 -6.70
CA PHE A 231 9.28 9.15 -7.02
C PHE A 231 8.77 8.16 -5.99
N TYR A 232 8.99 8.41 -4.71
CA TYR A 232 8.65 7.52 -3.60
C TYR A 232 8.03 8.30 -2.43
N GLY A 233 7.25 7.60 -1.61
CA GLY A 233 6.58 8.19 -0.46
C GLY A 233 5.26 8.88 -0.81
N HIS A 234 4.25 8.70 0.04
CA HIS A 234 2.96 9.41 -0.07
C HIS A 234 2.84 10.37 1.10
N SER A 235 2.26 11.53 0.84
CA SER A 235 1.89 12.49 1.88
C SER A 235 0.39 12.68 1.91
N GLU A 236 -0.16 13.05 3.05
CA GLU A 236 -1.60 13.26 3.22
C GLU A 236 -1.86 14.48 4.10
N ALA A 237 -2.81 15.31 3.68
CA ALA A 237 -3.42 16.33 4.51
C ALA A 237 -4.74 15.78 5.05
N VAL A 238 -4.80 15.52 6.35
CA VAL A 238 -5.94 14.87 7.00
C VAL A 238 -6.61 15.83 7.98
N HIS A 239 -7.92 16.03 7.82
CA HIS A 239 -8.75 16.77 8.76
C HIS A 239 -9.82 15.82 9.31
N ILE A 240 -9.99 15.79 10.62
CA ILE A 240 -10.96 14.92 11.29
C ILE A 240 -11.96 15.71 12.12
N GLU A 241 -13.16 15.16 12.22
CA GLU A 241 -14.15 15.52 13.23
C GLU A 241 -14.24 14.38 14.23
N THR A 242 -14.00 14.68 15.49
CA THR A 242 -13.99 13.68 16.58
C THR A 242 -15.33 13.68 17.32
N VAL A 243 -15.73 12.52 17.86
CA VAL A 243 -16.95 12.39 18.67
C VAL A 243 -16.83 13.19 19.95
N ASP A 244 -15.77 12.97 20.71
CA ASP A 244 -15.44 13.76 21.89
C ASP A 244 -14.35 14.78 21.57
N LYS A 245 -14.30 15.86 22.35
CA LYS A 245 -13.30 16.93 22.17
C LYS A 245 -11.92 16.45 22.58
N ILE A 246 -10.91 16.85 21.80
CA ILE A 246 -9.50 16.63 22.07
C ILE A 246 -8.71 17.92 21.81
N SER A 247 -7.73 18.21 22.65
CA SER A 247 -6.80 19.33 22.41
C SER A 247 -5.63 18.89 21.50
N ALA A 248 -4.92 19.87 20.93
CA ALA A 248 -3.73 19.57 20.13
C ALA A 248 -2.62 18.91 20.95
N GLU A 249 -2.47 19.30 22.23
CA GLU A 249 -1.51 18.70 23.16
C GLU A 249 -1.84 17.25 23.45
N GLU A 250 -3.10 16.92 23.72
CA GLU A 250 -3.56 15.55 23.95
C GLU A 250 -3.36 14.68 22.68
N ALA A 251 -3.74 15.20 21.51
CA ALA A 251 -3.52 14.51 20.24
C ALA A 251 -2.03 14.23 20.01
N ARG A 252 -1.15 15.19 20.25
CA ARG A 252 0.30 15.01 20.16
C ARG A 252 0.79 13.90 21.09
N MET A 253 0.39 13.90 22.34
CA MET A 253 0.80 12.88 23.31
C MET A 253 0.36 11.48 22.89
N LEU A 254 -0.84 11.34 22.30
CA LEU A 254 -1.32 10.06 21.78
C LEU A 254 -0.44 9.59 20.62
N LEU A 255 -0.11 10.48 19.68
CA LEU A 255 0.70 10.15 18.50
C LEU A 255 2.15 9.83 18.88
N GLU A 256 2.77 10.55 19.80
CA GLU A 256 4.15 10.32 20.28
C GLU A 256 4.32 8.94 20.96
N ASN A 257 3.26 8.42 21.56
CA ASN A 257 3.28 7.11 22.23
C ASN A 257 2.78 5.95 21.37
N ALA A 258 2.31 6.23 20.16
CA ALA A 258 1.75 5.20 19.28
C ALA A 258 2.82 4.45 18.48
N PRO A 259 2.67 3.14 18.26
CA PRO A 259 3.59 2.37 17.45
C PRO A 259 3.53 2.79 16.00
N GLY A 260 4.68 2.74 15.31
CA GLY A 260 4.77 3.03 13.87
C GLY A 260 4.73 4.52 13.50
N LEU A 261 4.67 5.43 14.49
CA LEU A 261 4.61 6.87 14.28
C LEU A 261 5.87 7.59 14.76
N MET A 262 6.20 8.66 14.05
CA MET A 262 7.17 9.66 14.47
C MET A 262 6.53 11.05 14.30
N VAL A 263 6.39 11.77 15.41
CA VAL A 263 5.88 13.14 15.37
C VAL A 263 7.01 14.09 14.98
N MET A 264 6.82 14.83 13.88
CA MET A 264 7.71 15.87 13.40
C MET A 264 6.91 17.18 13.27
N ASP A 265 6.93 18.00 14.32
CA ASP A 265 6.08 19.18 14.45
C ASP A 265 6.87 20.31 15.15
N GLU A 266 8.12 20.46 14.79
CA GLU A 266 8.95 21.55 15.30
C GLU A 266 8.67 22.81 14.49
N ARG A 267 8.42 23.94 15.19
CA ARG A 267 8.23 25.24 14.54
C ARG A 267 9.58 25.89 14.17
N ALA A 268 10.36 25.13 13.38
CA ALA A 268 11.68 25.51 12.89
C ALA A 268 11.79 25.13 11.41
N ASP A 269 12.78 25.68 10.73
CA ASP A 269 13.04 25.36 9.33
C ASP A 269 13.34 23.86 9.18
N GLY A 270 12.54 23.15 8.37
CA GLY A 270 12.65 21.72 8.16
C GLY A 270 12.06 20.83 9.27
N GLY A 271 11.35 21.37 10.24
CA GLY A 271 10.72 20.64 11.35
C GLY A 271 9.39 19.96 10.99
N TYR A 272 9.25 19.47 9.76
CA TYR A 272 8.03 18.85 9.23
C TYR A 272 8.40 17.61 8.38
N PRO A 273 7.48 16.63 8.24
CA PRO A 273 7.72 15.46 7.41
C PRO A 273 7.72 15.80 5.92
N THR A 274 8.52 15.06 5.15
CA THR A 274 8.58 15.11 3.67
C THR A 274 8.48 13.71 3.07
N ALA A 275 8.16 13.64 1.78
CA ALA A 275 8.11 12.38 1.02
C ALA A 275 9.55 11.83 0.78
#